data_fb00a56e1c4a21979d656c87a73311ec
#
_entry.id   fb00a56e1c4a21979d656c87a73311ec
#
_cell.length_a   1.000
_cell.length_b   1.000
_cell.length_c   1.000
_cell.angle_alpha   90.00
_cell.angle_beta   90.00
_cell.angle_gamma   90.00
#
_symmetry.space_group_name_H-M   'P 1'
#
loop_
_entity.id
_entity.type
_entity.pdbx_description
1 polymer ?
#
loop_
_entity_poly.entity_id
_entity_poly.type
_entity_poly.pdbx_seq_one_letter_code
_entity_poly.pdbx_strand_id
1 'polypeptide(L)'
;MKRKTLKKAFSAFLSLLMCMMTLLSISTPVFAATTVDAYMVDFPRDGDSNYSATAWGHSATSLMGGWRFLNNKYTTVHSIGTYNGQVSYCIEPGIGQNVGDTLSHKDETFWENYPSHLNPTISPDTIKVLLGRIMQYGYQGNVSTYWRSQNASDAAALSHAIATQLLVWETVVGERDASFNKVDPSGYGKSAVWSYIRDEHPLRSQIRSYYNSMAASVQSHAEIPSFCARSIGSARSYELKYDGTRYTVTLTDTNGVLSNFSFSSSETGISFSRSGNRLTITSDMPIAGDIRVSASKTNGVRSGVVVWTDGNKGAGIQDVVTYGENVSDPVSAYLRLEMEALGTMHLVKTSEDGVVAGISFTISGNGITKTVTTGRDGTIDVSELMAGTYTVTEADIERYTPQTSQQVTIVGGQTSTVTFNNVLKRGALEVTKTSEDGFVEGV
;
A
#
# COMPACT_ATOMS: atom_id res chain seq x y z
N MET A 1 -29.39 -35.59 3.51
CA MET A 1 -27.92 -35.76 3.39
C MET A 1 -27.32 -35.43 2.02
N LYS A 2 -28.02 -35.54 0.90
CA LYS A 2 -27.46 -35.33 -0.47
C LYS A 2 -27.16 -33.89 -0.88
N ARG A 3 -27.79 -32.85 -0.29
CA ARG A 3 -27.55 -31.43 -0.68
C ARG A 3 -26.26 -30.80 -0.12
N LYS A 4 -25.73 -31.28 1.03
CA LYS A 4 -24.49 -30.77 1.62
C LYS A 4 -23.23 -31.30 0.92
N THR A 5 -23.29 -32.51 0.38
CA THR A 5 -22.17 -33.13 -0.35
C THR A 5 -21.98 -32.48 -1.73
N LEU A 6 -23.09 -32.09 -2.39
CA LEU A 6 -23.02 -31.42 -3.71
C LEU A 6 -22.40 -30.01 -3.62
N LYS A 7 -22.70 -29.25 -2.55
CA LYS A 7 -22.09 -27.90 -2.35
C LYS A 7 -20.59 -27.99 -2.06
N LYS A 8 -20.14 -29.01 -1.31
CA LYS A 8 -18.69 -29.20 -1.07
C LYS A 8 -17.93 -29.62 -2.32
N ALA A 9 -18.54 -30.49 -3.15
CA ALA A 9 -17.96 -30.91 -4.42
C ALA A 9 -17.87 -29.76 -5.43
N PHE A 10 -18.90 -28.90 -5.49
CA PHE A 10 -18.93 -27.75 -6.37
C PHE A 10 -17.91 -26.66 -5.94
N SER A 11 -17.74 -26.44 -4.63
CA SER A 11 -16.73 -25.51 -4.09
C SER A 11 -15.30 -26.01 -4.35
N ALA A 12 -15.05 -27.31 -4.19
CA ALA A 12 -13.74 -27.91 -4.47
C ALA A 12 -13.43 -27.88 -5.98
N PHE A 13 -14.42 -28.09 -6.83
CA PHE A 13 -14.27 -27.98 -8.29
C PHE A 13 -14.00 -26.55 -8.74
N LEU A 14 -14.67 -25.55 -8.14
CA LEU A 14 -14.45 -24.13 -8.43
C LEU A 14 -13.05 -23.67 -7.97
N SER A 15 -12.59 -24.15 -6.82
CA SER A 15 -11.22 -23.87 -6.33
C SER A 15 -10.16 -24.53 -7.23
N LEU A 16 -10.39 -25.74 -7.70
CA LEU A 16 -9.50 -26.44 -8.62
C LEU A 16 -9.47 -25.77 -9.99
N LEU A 17 -10.61 -25.28 -10.48
CA LEU A 17 -10.73 -24.54 -11.73
C LEU A 17 -10.02 -23.17 -11.64
N MET A 18 -10.13 -22.45 -10.50
CA MET A 18 -9.38 -21.23 -10.25
C MET A 18 -7.86 -21.49 -10.17
N CYS A 19 -7.41 -22.56 -9.51
CA CYS A 19 -6.00 -22.94 -9.52
C CYS A 19 -5.51 -23.36 -10.92
N MET A 20 -6.33 -24.04 -11.71
CA MET A 20 -5.96 -24.37 -13.09
C MET A 20 -5.93 -23.12 -14.01
N MET A 21 -6.79 -22.12 -13.80
CA MET A 21 -6.74 -20.89 -14.58
C MET A 21 -5.52 -20.00 -14.20
N THR A 22 -5.03 -20.08 -12.97
CA THR A 22 -3.78 -19.39 -12.56
C THR A 22 -2.52 -20.10 -13.06
N LEU A 23 -2.59 -21.40 -13.38
CA LEU A 23 -1.47 -22.17 -13.95
C LEU A 23 -1.39 -22.09 -15.48
N LEU A 24 -2.42 -21.56 -16.17
CA LEU A 24 -2.48 -21.49 -17.63
C LEU A 24 -2.06 -20.14 -18.23
N SER A 25 -1.55 -19.22 -17.43
CA SER A 25 -1.10 -17.90 -17.90
C SER A 25 0.37 -17.58 -17.60
N ILE A 26 1.22 -18.58 -17.42
CA ILE A 26 2.66 -18.39 -17.61
C ILE A 26 2.94 -18.78 -19.08
N SER A 27 2.49 -17.94 -20.02
CA SER A 27 3.08 -17.91 -21.32
C SER A 27 4.45 -17.26 -21.15
N THR A 28 5.51 -18.06 -21.04
CA THR A 28 6.84 -17.55 -21.33
C THR A 28 6.77 -16.94 -22.74
N PRO A 29 7.15 -15.67 -22.94
CA PRO A 29 7.16 -15.12 -24.26
C PRO A 29 8.07 -16.00 -25.10
N VAL A 30 7.50 -16.67 -26.08
CA VAL A 30 8.29 -17.40 -27.09
C VAL A 30 8.86 -16.33 -28.01
N PHE A 31 10.05 -15.88 -27.72
CA PHE A 31 10.77 -15.03 -28.66
C PHE A 31 11.06 -15.86 -29.92
N ALA A 32 10.50 -15.44 -31.04
CA ALA A 32 10.66 -16.12 -32.30
C ALA A 32 12.11 -16.08 -32.80
N ALA A 33 12.94 -15.19 -32.26
CA ALA A 33 14.37 -15.07 -32.61
C ALA A 33 15.22 -15.26 -31.33
N THR A 34 16.22 -16.12 -31.43
CA THR A 34 17.25 -16.32 -30.38
C THR A 34 18.40 -15.32 -30.55
N THR A 35 18.52 -14.71 -31.69
CA THR A 35 19.54 -13.70 -32.05
C THR A 35 18.92 -12.53 -32.78
N VAL A 36 19.49 -11.35 -32.59
CA VAL A 36 19.13 -10.10 -33.28
C VAL A 36 20.38 -9.34 -33.67
N ASP A 37 20.29 -8.47 -34.67
CA ASP A 37 21.36 -7.59 -35.05
C ASP A 37 21.23 -6.24 -34.36
N ALA A 38 22.33 -5.68 -33.93
CA ALA A 38 22.41 -4.37 -33.29
C ALA A 38 22.44 -3.25 -34.34
N TYR A 39 21.72 -2.20 -34.04
CA TYR A 39 21.72 -0.97 -34.83
C TYR A 39 21.90 0.22 -33.90
N MET A 40 22.55 1.26 -34.45
CA MET A 40 22.69 2.55 -33.80
C MET A 40 22.23 3.64 -34.76
N VAL A 41 21.56 4.63 -34.21
CA VAL A 41 21.14 5.82 -34.92
C VAL A 41 21.81 7.01 -34.31
N ASP A 42 22.78 7.58 -34.96
CA ASP A 42 23.41 8.82 -34.52
C ASP A 42 22.47 9.98 -34.73
N PHE A 43 22.44 10.85 -33.75
CA PHE A 43 21.60 12.03 -33.82
C PHE A 43 22.40 13.29 -33.48
N PRO A 44 22.27 14.34 -34.30
CA PRO A 44 21.47 14.50 -35.49
C PRO A 44 22.12 13.80 -36.70
N ARG A 45 21.28 13.43 -37.66
CA ARG A 45 21.74 12.94 -38.97
C ARG A 45 21.75 14.06 -40.00
N ASP A 46 22.58 13.87 -41.00
CA ASP A 46 22.56 14.64 -42.25
C ASP A 46 22.66 16.15 -42.10
N GLY A 47 23.72 16.61 -41.41
CA GLY A 47 24.09 18.03 -41.44
C GLY A 47 23.30 18.93 -40.47
N ASP A 48 22.50 18.36 -39.58
CA ASP A 48 21.89 19.14 -38.51
C ASP A 48 22.95 19.49 -37.45
N SER A 49 23.56 20.66 -37.58
CA SER A 49 24.62 21.15 -36.67
C SER A 49 24.17 21.38 -35.23
N ASN A 50 22.84 21.35 -34.96
CA ASN A 50 22.31 21.61 -33.62
C ASN A 50 22.62 20.49 -32.63
N TYR A 51 23.03 19.32 -33.09
CA TYR A 51 23.32 18.15 -32.29
C TYR A 51 24.78 17.70 -32.39
N SER A 52 25.67 18.67 -32.44
CA SER A 52 27.12 18.38 -32.51
C SER A 52 27.60 17.70 -31.23
N ALA A 53 28.81 17.12 -31.27
CA ALA A 53 29.50 16.55 -30.13
C ALA A 53 29.54 17.45 -28.89
N THR A 54 29.55 18.75 -29.11
CA THR A 54 29.59 19.75 -28.06
C THR A 54 28.29 19.87 -27.30
N ALA A 55 27.15 19.48 -27.87
CA ALA A 55 25.84 19.55 -27.25
C ALA A 55 25.50 18.28 -26.45
N TRP A 56 26.10 17.14 -26.77
CA TRP A 56 25.70 15.87 -26.16
C TRP A 56 26.15 15.70 -24.69
N GLY A 57 27.40 15.86 -24.37
CA GLY A 57 27.78 15.64 -23.00
C GLY A 57 29.26 15.61 -22.69
N HIS A 58 29.58 15.19 -21.49
CA HIS A 58 30.93 15.04 -20.99
C HIS A 58 31.57 13.74 -21.46
N SER A 59 32.90 13.76 -21.54
CA SER A 59 33.65 12.51 -21.60
C SER A 59 33.36 11.68 -20.37
N ALA A 60 32.87 10.46 -20.56
CA ALA A 60 32.42 9.62 -19.47
C ALA A 60 33.53 8.94 -18.67
N THR A 61 34.76 9.30 -18.86
CA THR A 61 35.90 8.78 -18.06
C THR A 61 35.73 8.98 -16.55
N SER A 62 34.79 9.82 -16.14
CA SER A 62 34.53 10.11 -14.74
C SER A 62 33.32 9.38 -14.15
N LEU A 63 32.46 8.74 -14.96
CA LEU A 63 31.19 8.17 -14.49
C LEU A 63 31.36 6.85 -13.77
N MET A 64 32.35 6.05 -14.13
CA MET A 64 32.41 4.67 -13.71
C MET A 64 33.84 4.19 -13.35
N GLY A 65 34.63 5.02 -12.71
CA GLY A 65 35.88 4.60 -12.11
C GLY A 65 36.93 4.03 -13.07
N GLY A 66 36.92 4.47 -14.34
CA GLY A 66 37.86 4.01 -15.38
C GLY A 66 37.21 3.41 -16.62
N TRP A 67 35.91 3.28 -16.65
CA TRP A 67 35.19 2.89 -17.87
C TRP A 67 35.20 4.05 -18.86
N ARG A 68 35.65 3.78 -20.08
CA ARG A 68 35.72 4.78 -21.13
C ARG A 68 34.47 4.66 -21.99
N PHE A 69 33.57 5.61 -21.90
CA PHE A 69 32.63 5.85 -22.96
C PHE A 69 33.43 6.41 -24.15
N LEU A 70 33.13 5.93 -25.31
CA LEU A 70 33.60 6.55 -26.51
C LEU A 70 33.14 8.00 -26.54
N ASN A 71 34.03 8.88 -26.91
CA ASN A 71 33.77 10.30 -27.06
C ASN A 71 32.79 10.47 -28.25
N ASN A 72 31.50 10.20 -28.00
CA ASN A 72 30.52 10.26 -29.06
C ASN A 72 30.31 11.69 -29.49
N LYS A 73 30.54 11.91 -30.73
CA LYS A 73 30.29 13.21 -31.34
C LYS A 73 28.81 13.55 -31.45
N TYR A 74 27.95 12.56 -31.27
CA TYR A 74 26.49 12.64 -31.46
C TYR A 74 25.76 11.89 -30.39
N THR A 75 24.54 12.30 -30.13
CA THR A 75 23.60 11.52 -29.37
C THR A 75 23.28 10.23 -30.10
N THR A 76 23.48 9.10 -29.45
CA THR A 76 23.23 7.80 -30.06
C THR A 76 22.03 7.14 -29.39
N VAL A 77 21.09 6.66 -30.19
CA VAL A 77 19.98 5.82 -29.75
C VAL A 77 20.14 4.43 -30.34
N HIS A 78 20.08 3.42 -29.50
CA HIS A 78 20.29 2.04 -29.87
C HIS A 78 18.98 1.37 -30.27
N SER A 79 19.05 0.42 -31.18
CA SER A 79 17.94 -0.46 -31.54
C SER A 79 18.43 -1.86 -31.87
N ILE A 80 17.53 -2.81 -31.87
CA ILE A 80 17.78 -4.17 -32.36
C ILE A 80 16.91 -4.47 -33.59
N GLY A 81 17.36 -5.43 -34.39
CA GLY A 81 16.70 -5.81 -35.64
C GLY A 81 17.07 -4.92 -36.80
N THR A 82 16.14 -4.69 -37.72
CA THR A 82 16.33 -3.87 -38.91
C THR A 82 16.19 -2.37 -38.58
N TYR A 83 16.41 -1.52 -39.57
CA TYR A 83 16.07 -0.10 -39.52
C TYR A 83 14.65 0.10 -39.00
N ASN A 84 14.44 1.02 -38.08
CA ASN A 84 13.20 1.21 -37.30
C ASN A 84 12.89 0.03 -36.39
N GLY A 85 13.87 -0.75 -35.98
CA GLY A 85 13.72 -1.79 -35.00
C GLY A 85 13.39 -1.25 -33.62
N GLN A 86 12.96 -2.14 -32.74
CA GLN A 86 12.63 -1.80 -31.34
C GLN A 86 13.79 -1.07 -30.66
N VAL A 87 13.50 0.01 -29.96
CA VAL A 87 14.50 0.70 -29.17
C VAL A 87 15.10 -0.24 -28.12
N SER A 88 16.41 -0.19 -27.97
CA SER A 88 17.15 -0.91 -26.92
C SER A 88 17.91 0.08 -26.04
N TYR A 89 18.11 -0.30 -24.80
CA TYR A 89 18.76 0.52 -23.80
C TYR A 89 20.01 -0.17 -23.27
N CYS A 90 21.11 0.54 -23.31
CA CYS A 90 22.39 0.10 -22.79
C CYS A 90 22.32 -0.12 -21.27
N ILE A 91 22.81 -1.27 -20.83
CA ILE A 91 22.97 -1.60 -19.40
C ILE A 91 24.43 -1.83 -18.99
N GLU A 92 25.37 -1.69 -19.93
CA GLU A 92 26.81 -1.75 -19.69
C GLU A 92 27.49 -0.44 -20.13
N PRO A 93 27.32 0.64 -19.39
CA PRO A 93 27.98 1.90 -19.72
C PRO A 93 29.50 1.72 -19.83
N GLY A 94 30.09 2.14 -20.95
CA GLY A 94 31.53 2.03 -21.23
C GLY A 94 31.95 0.90 -22.15
N ILE A 95 31.06 -0.05 -22.43
CA ILE A 95 31.24 -1.03 -23.50
C ILE A 95 30.63 -0.49 -24.81
N GLY A 96 31.32 -0.70 -25.89
CA GLY A 96 30.85 -0.25 -27.21
C GLY A 96 29.92 -1.24 -27.89
N GLN A 97 29.17 -0.75 -28.88
CA GLN A 97 28.36 -1.56 -29.77
C GLN A 97 28.55 -1.02 -31.19
N ASN A 98 28.60 -1.90 -32.19
CA ASN A 98 28.66 -1.51 -33.59
C ASN A 98 27.39 -1.92 -34.31
N VAL A 99 27.09 -1.22 -35.39
CA VAL A 99 26.02 -1.62 -36.30
C VAL A 99 26.39 -2.97 -36.94
N GLY A 100 25.47 -3.92 -36.81
CA GLY A 100 25.65 -5.28 -37.32
C GLY A 100 26.20 -6.28 -36.29
N ASP A 101 26.53 -5.83 -35.09
CA ASP A 101 26.85 -6.77 -34.00
C ASP A 101 25.66 -7.69 -33.73
N THR A 102 25.91 -8.99 -33.61
CA THR A 102 24.86 -9.99 -33.33
C THR A 102 24.72 -10.21 -31.83
N LEU A 103 23.53 -10.00 -31.33
CA LEU A 103 23.18 -10.19 -29.93
C LEU A 103 22.30 -11.42 -29.76
N SER A 104 22.48 -12.13 -28.65
CA SER A 104 21.70 -13.30 -28.28
C SER A 104 20.78 -12.99 -27.10
N HIS A 105 19.56 -13.49 -27.14
CA HIS A 105 18.63 -13.42 -25.99
C HIS A 105 19.22 -14.17 -24.81
N LYS A 106 19.15 -13.57 -23.64
CA LYS A 106 19.47 -14.16 -22.35
C LYS A 106 18.22 -14.39 -21.52
N ASP A 107 18.19 -15.55 -20.88
CA ASP A 107 17.17 -15.93 -19.92
C ASP A 107 17.45 -15.34 -18.51
N GLU A 108 16.73 -15.84 -17.53
CA GLU A 108 16.83 -15.38 -16.13
C GLU A 108 18.22 -15.56 -15.52
N THR A 109 19.04 -16.45 -16.07
CA THR A 109 20.41 -16.68 -15.55
C THR A 109 21.33 -15.47 -15.73
N PHE A 110 20.95 -14.51 -16.58
CA PHE A 110 21.67 -13.23 -16.68
C PHE A 110 21.67 -12.49 -15.33
N TRP A 111 20.50 -12.45 -14.66
CA TRP A 111 20.35 -11.72 -13.39
C TRP A 111 21.09 -12.39 -12.25
N GLU A 112 21.23 -13.71 -12.25
CA GLU A 112 22.05 -14.47 -11.29
C GLU A 112 23.54 -14.12 -11.40
N ASN A 113 24.00 -13.77 -12.62
CA ASN A 113 25.39 -13.45 -12.93
C ASN A 113 25.60 -11.97 -13.27
N TYR A 114 24.66 -11.10 -12.87
CA TYR A 114 24.75 -9.67 -13.13
C TYR A 114 26.03 -9.07 -12.55
N PRO A 115 26.75 -8.21 -13.31
CA PRO A 115 28.01 -7.65 -12.86
C PRO A 115 27.85 -6.80 -11.59
N SER A 116 28.30 -7.30 -10.46
CA SER A 116 28.15 -6.66 -9.13
C SER A 116 28.85 -5.30 -9.02
N HIS A 117 29.81 -5.02 -9.87
CA HIS A 117 30.51 -3.74 -9.91
C HIS A 117 29.67 -2.60 -10.50
N LEU A 118 28.59 -2.91 -11.25
CA LEU A 118 27.71 -1.92 -11.82
C LEU A 118 26.83 -1.24 -10.77
N ASN A 119 26.18 -2.02 -9.92
CA ASN A 119 25.45 -1.49 -8.77
C ASN A 119 25.50 -2.47 -7.60
N PRO A 120 26.47 -2.33 -6.71
CA PRO A 120 26.61 -3.24 -5.57
C PRO A 120 25.63 -2.95 -4.42
N THR A 121 24.81 -1.89 -4.51
CA THR A 121 23.98 -1.42 -3.40
C THR A 121 22.59 -2.05 -3.37
N ILE A 122 22.10 -2.53 -4.53
CA ILE A 122 20.80 -3.20 -4.65
C ILE A 122 20.95 -4.52 -5.39
N SER A 123 20.03 -5.46 -5.11
CA SER A 123 20.10 -6.78 -5.75
C SER A 123 19.78 -6.73 -7.25
N PRO A 124 20.33 -7.67 -8.05
CA PRO A 124 20.01 -7.80 -9.46
C PRO A 124 18.51 -7.92 -9.74
N ASP A 125 17.75 -8.65 -8.91
CA ASP A 125 16.29 -8.75 -9.01
C ASP A 125 15.61 -7.40 -8.85
N THR A 126 16.10 -6.58 -7.91
CA THR A 126 15.59 -5.22 -7.73
C THR A 126 15.92 -4.36 -8.95
N ILE A 127 17.13 -4.46 -9.50
CA ILE A 127 17.50 -3.76 -10.74
C ILE A 127 16.54 -4.15 -11.87
N LYS A 128 16.31 -5.45 -12.09
CA LYS A 128 15.37 -5.96 -13.08
C LYS A 128 13.95 -5.37 -12.91
N VAL A 129 13.45 -5.32 -11.69
CA VAL A 129 12.15 -4.73 -11.39
C VAL A 129 12.13 -3.24 -11.73
N LEU A 130 13.15 -2.49 -11.32
CA LEU A 130 13.25 -1.06 -11.60
C LEU A 130 13.36 -0.78 -13.10
N LEU A 131 14.17 -1.55 -13.83
CA LEU A 131 14.26 -1.45 -15.29
C LEU A 131 12.91 -1.71 -15.96
N GLY A 132 12.17 -2.72 -15.52
CA GLY A 132 10.82 -2.98 -16.02
C GLY A 132 9.84 -1.82 -15.76
N ARG A 133 9.92 -1.18 -14.60
CA ARG A 133 9.13 0.02 -14.30
C ARG A 133 9.56 1.23 -15.13
N ILE A 134 10.86 1.42 -15.33
CA ILE A 134 11.37 2.48 -16.23
C ILE A 134 10.82 2.26 -17.63
N MET A 135 10.88 1.04 -18.15
CA MET A 135 10.36 0.71 -19.48
C MET A 135 8.84 0.86 -19.58
N GLN A 136 8.09 0.60 -18.49
CA GLN A 136 6.64 0.80 -18.45
C GLN A 136 6.24 2.25 -18.74
N TYR A 137 7.04 3.21 -18.28
CA TYR A 137 6.81 4.64 -18.44
C TYR A 137 7.71 5.29 -19.50
N GLY A 138 8.69 4.54 -20.00
CA GLY A 138 9.67 4.98 -20.96
C GLY A 138 9.20 4.88 -22.41
N TYR A 139 10.07 5.28 -23.31
CA TYR A 139 9.81 5.16 -24.75
C TYR A 139 9.87 3.70 -25.20
N GLN A 140 8.80 3.21 -25.78
CA GLN A 140 8.65 1.83 -26.26
C GLN A 140 8.48 1.73 -27.79
N GLY A 141 8.71 2.82 -28.51
CA GLY A 141 8.59 2.85 -29.95
C GLY A 141 9.80 2.27 -30.65
N ASN A 142 9.73 2.29 -31.98
CA ASN A 142 10.84 1.95 -32.85
C ASN A 142 11.78 3.14 -33.03
N VAL A 143 13.06 2.85 -33.20
CA VAL A 143 14.07 3.86 -33.56
C VAL A 143 13.94 4.18 -35.04
N SER A 144 13.82 5.47 -35.37
CA SER A 144 13.78 5.95 -36.73
C SER A 144 15.13 6.54 -37.14
N THR A 145 15.61 6.16 -38.28
CA THR A 145 16.82 6.75 -38.88
C THR A 145 16.61 8.16 -39.42
N TYR A 146 15.36 8.62 -39.47
CA TYR A 146 14.97 9.92 -39.99
C TYR A 146 14.53 10.92 -38.93
N TRP A 147 14.83 10.65 -37.66
CA TRP A 147 14.53 11.61 -36.60
C TRP A 147 15.23 12.95 -36.84
N ARG A 148 14.49 14.03 -36.71
CA ARG A 148 14.95 15.41 -36.92
C ARG A 148 14.50 16.30 -35.76
N SER A 149 15.39 17.19 -35.34
CA SER A 149 15.09 18.11 -34.26
C SER A 149 14.00 19.14 -34.62
N GLN A 150 13.91 19.49 -35.87
CA GLN A 150 12.91 20.43 -36.38
C GLN A 150 11.50 19.82 -36.45
N ASN A 151 11.40 18.50 -36.43
CA ASN A 151 10.13 17.79 -36.39
C ASN A 151 9.76 17.55 -34.94
N ALA A 152 8.63 18.13 -34.47
CA ALA A 152 8.20 18.06 -33.07
C ALA A 152 7.94 16.61 -32.61
N SER A 153 7.44 15.75 -33.49
CA SER A 153 7.19 14.33 -33.16
C SER A 153 8.48 13.57 -32.97
N ASP A 154 9.46 13.78 -33.87
CA ASP A 154 10.77 13.14 -33.78
C ASP A 154 11.54 13.62 -32.54
N ALA A 155 11.50 14.92 -32.28
CA ALA A 155 12.12 15.53 -31.11
C ALA A 155 11.52 14.97 -29.81
N ALA A 156 10.21 14.76 -29.77
CA ALA A 156 9.52 14.17 -28.64
C ALA A 156 9.93 12.71 -28.40
N ALA A 157 9.90 11.89 -29.44
CA ALA A 157 10.30 10.48 -29.40
C ALA A 157 11.76 10.33 -28.93
N LEU A 158 12.67 11.10 -29.55
CA LEU A 158 14.07 11.10 -29.20
C LEU A 158 14.30 11.55 -27.74
N SER A 159 13.67 12.66 -27.32
CA SER A 159 13.79 13.17 -25.96
C SER A 159 13.31 12.16 -24.94
N HIS A 160 12.24 11.45 -25.25
CA HIS A 160 11.70 10.38 -24.38
C HIS A 160 12.66 9.18 -24.33
N ALA A 161 13.17 8.72 -25.47
CA ALA A 161 14.15 7.63 -25.53
C ALA A 161 15.45 7.97 -24.74
N ILE A 162 15.97 9.19 -24.90
CA ILE A 162 17.15 9.65 -24.16
C ILE A 162 16.84 9.69 -22.64
N ALA A 163 15.71 10.24 -22.26
CA ALA A 163 15.31 10.27 -20.84
C ALA A 163 15.19 8.86 -20.24
N THR A 164 14.69 7.90 -21.01
CA THR A 164 14.61 6.49 -20.60
C THR A 164 16.02 5.93 -20.40
N GLN A 165 16.92 6.14 -21.34
CA GLN A 165 18.32 5.68 -21.22
C GLN A 165 19.03 6.27 -20.01
N LEU A 166 18.81 7.54 -19.70
CA LEU A 166 19.43 8.16 -18.53
C LEU A 166 18.96 7.48 -17.24
N LEU A 167 17.66 7.18 -17.09
CA LEU A 167 17.13 6.49 -15.92
C LEU A 167 17.61 5.04 -15.83
N VAL A 168 17.73 4.34 -16.95
CA VAL A 168 18.36 3.01 -17.03
C VAL A 168 19.80 3.09 -16.52
N TRP A 169 20.61 4.03 -17.02
CA TRP A 169 21.99 4.19 -16.56
C TRP A 169 22.08 4.56 -15.07
N GLU A 170 21.28 5.50 -14.58
CA GLU A 170 21.25 5.83 -13.16
C GLU A 170 20.99 4.60 -12.28
N THR A 171 20.11 3.70 -12.75
CA THR A 171 19.80 2.46 -12.04
C THR A 171 20.97 1.49 -12.02
N VAL A 172 21.60 1.26 -13.16
CA VAL A 172 22.71 0.28 -13.28
C VAL A 172 24.02 0.78 -12.70
N VAL A 173 24.24 2.10 -12.60
CA VAL A 173 25.45 2.67 -11.99
C VAL A 173 25.30 3.01 -10.49
N GLY A 174 24.12 2.80 -9.90
CA GLY A 174 23.90 3.01 -8.48
C GLY A 174 23.52 4.44 -8.07
N GLU A 175 23.06 5.28 -9.00
CA GLU A 175 22.47 6.58 -8.69
C GLU A 175 20.99 6.50 -8.27
N ARG A 176 20.43 5.30 -8.22
CA ARG A 176 19.08 5.00 -7.72
C ARG A 176 19.13 3.93 -6.66
N ASP A 177 18.41 4.15 -5.55
CA ASP A 177 18.20 3.12 -4.53
C ASP A 177 17.02 2.19 -4.90
N ALA A 178 16.75 1.20 -4.06
CA ALA A 178 15.66 0.24 -4.26
C ALA A 178 14.26 0.87 -4.29
N SER A 179 14.10 2.07 -3.72
CA SER A 179 12.86 2.86 -3.76
C SER A 179 12.83 3.88 -4.91
N PHE A 180 13.84 3.81 -5.77
CA PHE A 180 14.06 4.72 -6.89
C PHE A 180 14.37 6.17 -6.49
N ASN A 181 14.76 6.42 -5.26
CA ASN A 181 15.27 7.73 -4.88
C ASN A 181 16.64 7.97 -5.51
N LYS A 182 16.89 9.23 -5.87
CA LYS A 182 18.22 9.60 -6.34
C LYS A 182 19.19 9.62 -5.16
N VAL A 183 20.33 8.97 -5.36
CA VAL A 183 21.43 8.93 -4.39
C VAL A 183 22.71 9.52 -5.00
N ASP A 184 23.64 9.93 -4.16
CA ASP A 184 24.90 10.51 -4.61
C ASP A 184 25.76 9.45 -5.31
N PRO A 185 26.22 9.69 -6.56
CA PRO A 185 27.06 8.76 -7.31
C PRO A 185 28.52 8.70 -6.81
N SER A 186 28.81 9.22 -5.65
CA SER A 186 30.19 9.38 -5.12
C SER A 186 31.02 8.10 -5.11
N GLY A 187 30.41 6.91 -5.19
CA GLY A 187 31.09 5.63 -5.28
C GLY A 187 31.62 5.27 -6.66
N TYR A 188 31.07 5.88 -7.72
CA TYR A 188 31.34 5.43 -9.11
C TYR A 188 32.06 6.45 -9.97
N GLY A 189 32.21 7.60 -9.54
CA GLY A 189 32.76 8.66 -10.31
C GLY A 189 32.21 9.99 -9.83
N LYS A 190 32.70 11.01 -10.46
CA LYS A 190 32.51 12.37 -9.96
C LYS A 190 31.42 13.11 -10.72
N SER A 191 30.80 12.49 -11.71
CA SER A 191 29.79 13.13 -12.53
C SER A 191 28.52 12.29 -12.56
N ALA A 192 27.40 12.91 -12.21
CA ALA A 192 26.10 12.28 -12.32
C ALA A 192 25.76 11.95 -13.79
N VAL A 193 24.99 10.89 -13.99
CA VAL A 193 24.52 10.48 -15.34
C VAL A 193 23.86 11.64 -16.07
N TRP A 194 23.10 12.47 -15.36
CA TRP A 194 22.50 13.66 -15.96
C TRP A 194 23.52 14.62 -16.62
N SER A 195 24.76 14.64 -16.18
CA SER A 195 25.81 15.51 -16.75
C SER A 195 26.19 15.16 -18.18
N TYR A 196 25.71 14.00 -18.69
CA TYR A 196 25.78 13.63 -20.10
C TYR A 196 25.04 14.61 -21.01
N ILE A 197 23.99 15.25 -20.49
CA ILE A 197 23.23 16.25 -21.25
C ILE A 197 23.77 17.62 -20.92
N ARG A 198 24.57 18.17 -21.83
CA ARG A 198 25.10 19.52 -21.67
C ARG A 198 24.01 20.59 -21.68
N ASP A 199 24.35 21.75 -21.11
CA ASP A 199 23.41 22.88 -21.03
C ASP A 199 22.97 23.38 -22.40
N GLU A 200 23.86 23.27 -23.40
CA GLU A 200 23.64 23.72 -24.76
C GLU A 200 22.81 22.73 -25.60
N HIS A 201 22.51 21.54 -25.08
CA HIS A 201 21.76 20.54 -25.82
C HIS A 201 20.35 21.06 -26.19
N PRO A 202 20.00 21.12 -27.49
CA PRO A 202 18.77 21.78 -27.95
C PRO A 202 17.50 21.16 -27.41
N LEU A 203 17.52 19.85 -27.07
CA LEU A 203 16.37 19.12 -26.49
C LEU A 203 16.45 18.99 -24.96
N ARG A 204 17.43 19.62 -24.29
CA ARG A 204 17.67 19.44 -22.87
C ARG A 204 16.42 19.66 -22.02
N SER A 205 15.67 20.70 -22.30
CA SER A 205 14.44 21.01 -21.56
C SER A 205 13.38 19.93 -21.73
N GLN A 206 13.21 19.42 -22.94
CA GLN A 206 12.25 18.37 -23.25
C GLN A 206 12.68 17.02 -22.65
N ILE A 207 13.97 16.67 -22.75
CA ILE A 207 14.55 15.50 -22.10
C ILE A 207 14.33 15.59 -20.58
N ARG A 208 14.55 16.76 -19.97
CA ARG A 208 14.34 16.99 -18.53
C ARG A 208 12.88 16.77 -18.14
N SER A 209 11.94 17.21 -18.97
CA SER A 209 10.51 17.03 -18.74
C SER A 209 10.13 15.54 -18.69
N TYR A 210 10.53 14.77 -19.70
CA TYR A 210 10.31 13.32 -19.71
C TYR A 210 11.00 12.62 -18.55
N TYR A 211 12.27 12.93 -18.31
CA TYR A 211 13.04 12.37 -17.20
C TYR A 211 12.35 12.56 -15.85
N ASN A 212 11.92 13.79 -15.54
CA ASN A 212 11.25 14.10 -14.28
C ASN A 212 9.90 13.36 -14.17
N SER A 213 9.09 13.39 -15.21
CA SER A 213 7.78 12.71 -15.24
C SER A 213 7.93 11.21 -15.06
N MET A 214 8.86 10.58 -15.77
CA MET A 214 9.12 9.14 -15.67
C MET A 214 9.67 8.77 -14.30
N ALA A 215 10.65 9.53 -13.78
CA ALA A 215 11.21 9.27 -12.47
C ALA A 215 10.13 9.31 -11.37
N ALA A 216 9.24 10.31 -11.42
CA ALA A 216 8.10 10.41 -10.50
C ALA A 216 7.13 9.21 -10.66
N SER A 217 6.86 8.79 -11.91
CA SER A 217 5.98 7.64 -12.18
C SER A 217 6.57 6.32 -11.68
N VAL A 218 7.87 6.09 -11.88
CA VAL A 218 8.57 4.89 -11.36
C VAL A 218 8.58 4.89 -9.83
N GLN A 219 8.84 6.05 -9.21
CA GLN A 219 8.86 6.20 -7.76
C GLN A 219 7.47 5.93 -7.16
N SER A 220 6.42 6.53 -7.72
CA SER A 220 5.04 6.34 -7.27
C SER A 220 4.46 4.97 -7.63
N HIS A 221 5.08 4.24 -8.55
CA HIS A 221 4.61 2.91 -8.98
C HIS A 221 4.46 1.94 -7.82
N ALA A 222 5.41 1.94 -6.90
CA ALA A 222 5.43 1.08 -5.71
C ALA A 222 5.00 1.81 -4.43
N GLU A 223 4.50 3.04 -4.51
CA GLU A 223 4.06 3.78 -3.35
C GLU A 223 2.81 3.15 -2.74
N ILE A 224 2.75 3.13 -1.41
CA ILE A 224 1.64 2.56 -0.63
C ILE A 224 0.92 3.67 0.14
N PRO A 225 -0.34 3.46 0.55
CA PRO A 225 -1.03 4.42 1.41
C PRO A 225 -0.20 4.74 2.66
N SER A 226 -0.12 6.02 3.03
CA SER A 226 0.79 6.54 4.08
C SER A 226 0.56 5.93 5.47
N PHE A 227 -0.63 5.40 5.72
CA PHE A 227 -0.99 4.72 6.96
C PHE A 227 -0.70 3.21 6.92
N CYS A 228 -0.25 2.65 5.80
CA CYS A 228 0.13 1.25 5.65
C CYS A 228 1.64 1.04 5.80
N ALA A 229 2.04 -0.21 5.96
CA ALA A 229 3.42 -0.66 5.95
C ALA A 229 3.63 -1.73 4.87
N ARG A 230 4.88 -1.96 4.46
CA ARG A 230 5.22 -2.95 3.41
C ARG A 230 5.21 -4.40 3.89
N SER A 231 5.17 -4.61 5.20
CA SER A 231 5.04 -5.94 5.80
C SER A 231 4.09 -5.90 6.99
N ILE A 232 3.46 -7.03 7.29
CA ILE A 232 2.57 -7.14 8.45
C ILE A 232 3.34 -6.99 9.78
N GLY A 233 4.61 -7.34 9.81
CA GLY A 233 5.46 -7.21 11.00
C GLY A 233 5.75 -5.75 11.36
N SER A 234 5.80 -4.85 10.37
CA SER A 234 6.00 -3.41 10.56
C SER A 234 4.71 -2.60 10.49
N ALA A 235 3.55 -3.27 10.33
CA ALA A 235 2.26 -2.63 10.23
C ALA A 235 1.87 -1.95 11.55
N ARG A 236 1.36 -0.71 11.43
CA ARG A 236 0.81 0.04 12.55
C ARG A 236 -0.56 -0.49 12.92
N SER A 237 -0.88 -0.48 14.22
CA SER A 237 -2.22 -0.77 14.74
C SER A 237 -3.04 0.51 14.84
N TYR A 238 -4.32 0.41 14.48
CA TYR A 238 -5.30 1.49 14.57
C TYR A 238 -6.51 1.02 15.34
N GLU A 239 -6.91 1.81 16.33
CA GLU A 239 -8.03 1.50 17.19
C GLU A 239 -9.36 1.82 16.50
N LEU A 240 -10.24 0.83 16.39
CA LEU A 240 -11.65 1.00 16.01
C LEU A 240 -12.44 1.40 17.27
N LYS A 241 -12.97 2.62 17.27
CA LYS A 241 -13.76 3.16 18.39
C LYS A 241 -15.25 3.03 18.13
N TYR A 242 -16.01 2.75 19.18
CA TYR A 242 -17.45 2.71 19.09
C TYR A 242 -18.04 4.12 18.98
N ASP A 243 -18.77 4.41 17.91
CA ASP A 243 -19.37 5.74 17.63
C ASP A 243 -20.83 5.88 18.13
N GLY A 244 -21.34 4.86 18.83
CA GLY A 244 -22.73 4.77 19.26
C GLY A 244 -23.59 3.85 18.38
N THR A 245 -23.07 3.41 17.25
CA THR A 245 -23.74 2.53 16.29
C THR A 245 -22.87 1.36 15.87
N ARG A 246 -21.59 1.61 15.60
CA ARG A 246 -20.60 0.64 15.13
C ARG A 246 -19.19 1.04 15.56
N TYR A 247 -18.27 0.12 15.44
CA TYR A 247 -16.84 0.43 15.59
C TYR A 247 -16.31 1.05 14.31
N THR A 248 -15.54 2.14 14.41
CA THR A 248 -15.07 2.88 13.25
C THR A 248 -13.69 3.51 13.47
N VAL A 249 -12.91 3.60 12.39
CA VAL A 249 -11.71 4.43 12.28
C VAL A 249 -11.65 5.04 10.90
N THR A 250 -11.18 6.28 10.79
CA THR A 250 -10.94 6.92 9.49
C THR A 250 -9.47 7.31 9.38
N LEU A 251 -8.80 6.78 8.36
CA LEU A 251 -7.40 7.02 8.05
C LEU A 251 -7.27 7.90 6.83
N THR A 252 -6.31 8.82 6.84
CA THR A 252 -6.06 9.73 5.72
C THR A 252 -4.75 9.37 5.04
N ASP A 253 -4.80 9.12 3.73
CA ASP A 253 -3.63 8.89 2.90
C ASP A 253 -3.04 10.21 2.42
N THR A 254 -1.83 10.53 2.87
CA THR A 254 -1.08 11.73 2.46
C THR A 254 -0.26 11.51 1.19
N ASN A 255 -0.09 10.24 0.76
CA ASN A 255 0.63 9.90 -0.46
C ASN A 255 -0.26 10.00 -1.71
N GLY A 256 -1.59 10.07 -1.53
CA GLY A 256 -2.52 10.24 -2.64
C GLY A 256 -2.72 9.00 -3.52
N VAL A 257 -2.34 7.82 -3.04
CA VAL A 257 -2.39 6.57 -3.82
C VAL A 257 -3.55 5.64 -3.45
N LEU A 258 -4.36 6.04 -2.46
CA LEU A 258 -5.44 5.23 -1.91
C LEU A 258 -6.42 4.68 -2.95
N SER A 259 -6.70 5.46 -4.01
CA SER A 259 -7.62 5.05 -5.08
C SER A 259 -7.18 3.80 -5.83
N ASN A 260 -5.87 3.50 -5.82
CA ASN A 260 -5.27 2.38 -6.54
C ASN A 260 -5.28 1.08 -5.73
N PHE A 261 -5.72 1.10 -4.47
CA PHE A 261 -5.65 -0.06 -3.58
C PHE A 261 -7.02 -0.65 -3.25
N SER A 262 -7.09 -1.97 -3.23
CA SER A 262 -8.19 -2.73 -2.67
C SER A 262 -7.79 -3.28 -1.30
N PHE A 263 -8.72 -3.25 -0.34
CA PHE A 263 -8.49 -3.67 1.04
C PHE A 263 -9.26 -4.95 1.36
N SER A 264 -8.65 -5.82 2.14
CA SER A 264 -9.26 -7.03 2.67
C SER A 264 -8.79 -7.28 4.11
N SER A 265 -9.66 -7.89 4.91
CA SER A 265 -9.37 -8.25 6.31
C SER A 265 -9.22 -9.76 6.46
N SER A 266 -8.42 -10.20 7.46
CA SER A 266 -8.38 -11.57 7.93
C SER A 266 -9.68 -11.99 8.61
N GLU A 267 -10.43 -11.02 9.14
CA GLU A 267 -11.64 -11.24 9.90
C GLU A 267 -12.89 -10.84 9.11
N THR A 268 -13.97 -11.59 9.31
CA THR A 268 -15.28 -11.25 8.77
C THR A 268 -15.90 -10.10 9.57
N GLY A 269 -16.78 -9.32 8.93
CA GLY A 269 -17.46 -8.18 9.59
C GLY A 269 -16.73 -6.86 9.47
N ILE A 270 -15.51 -6.83 8.93
CA ILE A 270 -14.79 -5.59 8.61
C ILE A 270 -15.22 -5.09 7.23
N SER A 271 -15.61 -3.83 7.15
CA SER A 271 -15.99 -3.15 5.91
C SER A 271 -15.09 -1.95 5.65
N PHE A 272 -14.85 -1.68 4.36
CA PHE A 272 -13.98 -0.61 3.90
C PHE A 272 -14.77 0.34 2.99
N SER A 273 -14.67 1.62 3.25
CA SER A 273 -15.28 2.67 2.43
C SER A 273 -14.26 3.77 2.15
N ARG A 274 -14.25 4.28 0.92
CA ARG A 274 -13.29 5.31 0.47
C ARG A 274 -14.01 6.59 0.07
N SER A 275 -13.45 7.73 0.46
CA SER A 275 -13.88 9.05 0.01
C SER A 275 -12.66 9.95 -0.18
N GLY A 276 -12.28 10.21 -1.44
CA GLY A 276 -11.01 10.87 -1.76
C GLY A 276 -9.81 10.12 -1.16
N ASN A 277 -9.00 10.82 -0.39
CA ASN A 277 -7.83 10.26 0.30
C ASN A 277 -8.15 9.68 1.69
N ARG A 278 -9.41 9.46 2.01
CA ARG A 278 -9.82 8.91 3.32
C ARG A 278 -10.35 7.49 3.16
N LEU A 279 -9.85 6.60 4.00
CA LEU A 279 -10.33 5.24 4.18
C LEU A 279 -11.07 5.17 5.52
N THR A 280 -12.35 4.85 5.49
CA THR A 280 -13.12 4.53 6.69
C THR A 280 -13.28 3.03 6.80
N ILE A 281 -12.90 2.48 7.96
CA ILE A 281 -12.97 1.07 8.28
C ILE A 281 -14.00 0.92 9.39
N THR A 282 -14.93 -0.01 9.22
CA THR A 282 -16.03 -0.22 10.18
C THR A 282 -16.24 -1.68 10.51
N SER A 283 -16.75 -1.94 11.73
CA SER A 283 -17.29 -3.22 12.15
C SER A 283 -18.57 -3.02 12.95
N ASP A 284 -19.61 -3.80 12.66
CA ASP A 284 -20.88 -3.73 13.38
C ASP A 284 -20.84 -4.49 14.73
N MET A 285 -19.81 -5.32 14.95
CA MET A 285 -19.62 -6.10 16.17
C MET A 285 -18.17 -6.02 16.65
N PRO A 286 -17.93 -6.17 17.96
CA PRO A 286 -16.57 -6.30 18.47
C PRO A 286 -15.94 -7.60 17.95
N ILE A 287 -14.68 -7.52 17.55
CA ILE A 287 -13.88 -8.65 17.07
C ILE A 287 -12.69 -8.79 18.02
N ALA A 288 -12.50 -10.00 18.57
CA ALA A 288 -11.39 -10.25 19.48
C ALA A 288 -10.08 -10.52 18.73
N GLY A 289 -8.98 -10.02 19.27
CA GLY A 289 -7.64 -10.32 18.79
C GLY A 289 -7.07 -9.32 17.78
N ASP A 290 -5.97 -9.70 17.16
CA ASP A 290 -5.21 -8.91 16.19
C ASP A 290 -5.83 -9.04 14.79
N ILE A 291 -6.48 -7.99 14.35
CA ILE A 291 -7.13 -7.95 13.04
C ILE A 291 -6.11 -7.46 12.01
N ARG A 292 -5.80 -8.29 11.04
CA ARG A 292 -4.86 -7.97 9.97
C ARG A 292 -5.60 -7.51 8.73
N VAL A 293 -5.16 -6.40 8.19
CA VAL A 293 -5.68 -5.85 6.94
C VAL A 293 -4.57 -5.86 5.91
N SER A 294 -4.86 -6.43 4.76
CA SER A 294 -4.02 -6.35 3.58
C SER A 294 -4.63 -5.42 2.55
N ALA A 295 -3.76 -4.68 1.89
CA ALA A 295 -4.10 -3.84 0.76
C ALA A 295 -3.28 -4.25 -0.45
N SER A 296 -3.89 -4.35 -1.62
CA SER A 296 -3.21 -4.66 -2.86
C SER A 296 -3.51 -3.63 -3.92
N LYS A 297 -2.49 -3.22 -4.66
CA LYS A 297 -2.64 -2.34 -5.81
C LYS A 297 -3.29 -3.12 -6.95
N THR A 298 -4.46 -2.68 -7.38
CA THR A 298 -5.14 -3.20 -8.55
C THR A 298 -4.35 -2.84 -9.82
N ASN A 299 -4.16 -3.81 -10.70
CA ASN A 299 -3.44 -3.64 -11.97
C ASN A 299 -1.95 -3.26 -11.83
N GLY A 300 -1.29 -3.71 -10.77
CA GLY A 300 0.16 -3.59 -10.66
C GLY A 300 0.85 -4.42 -11.74
N VAL A 301 1.22 -3.77 -12.84
CA VAL A 301 1.98 -4.38 -13.93
C VAL A 301 3.17 -3.50 -14.27
N ARG A 302 4.27 -4.12 -14.69
CA ARG A 302 5.41 -3.46 -15.30
C ARG A 302 5.74 -4.11 -16.62
N SER A 303 6.55 -3.47 -17.44
CA SER A 303 7.11 -4.11 -18.63
C SER A 303 8.01 -5.28 -18.22
N GLY A 304 7.98 -6.34 -18.98
CA GLY A 304 9.05 -7.33 -18.98
C GLY A 304 10.36 -6.69 -19.45
N VAL A 305 11.48 -7.25 -19.00
CA VAL A 305 12.83 -6.84 -19.41
C VAL A 305 13.45 -7.99 -20.19
N VAL A 306 13.70 -7.74 -21.45
CA VAL A 306 14.36 -8.71 -22.34
C VAL A 306 15.81 -8.31 -22.49
N VAL A 307 16.71 -9.20 -22.12
CA VAL A 307 18.16 -8.95 -22.16
C VAL A 307 18.75 -9.54 -23.42
N TRP A 308 19.58 -8.76 -24.08
CA TRP A 308 20.33 -9.15 -25.25
C TRP A 308 21.82 -8.93 -24.99
N THR A 309 22.58 -9.98 -25.11
CA THR A 309 24.02 -9.98 -24.81
C THR A 309 24.83 -10.45 -26.00
N ASP A 310 26.11 -10.07 -26.02
CA ASP A 310 27.07 -10.75 -26.85
C ASP A 310 27.11 -12.24 -26.49
N GLY A 311 26.80 -13.09 -27.46
CA GLY A 311 26.90 -14.54 -27.30
C GLY A 311 28.34 -15.02 -27.02
N ASN A 312 29.32 -14.12 -27.16
CA ASN A 312 30.73 -14.39 -27.02
C ASN A 312 31.37 -13.35 -26.08
N LYS A 313 31.24 -13.55 -24.77
CA LYS A 313 31.72 -12.63 -23.70
C LYS A 313 33.18 -12.15 -23.81
N GLY A 314 33.90 -12.45 -24.89
CA GLY A 314 35.25 -11.97 -25.18
C GLY A 314 35.31 -10.81 -26.18
N ALA A 315 34.22 -10.51 -26.84
CA ALA A 315 34.23 -9.53 -27.97
C ALA A 315 34.04 -8.07 -27.53
N GLY A 316 33.63 -7.83 -26.27
CA GLY A 316 33.44 -6.48 -25.73
C GLY A 316 32.26 -5.76 -26.37
N ILE A 317 31.21 -6.49 -26.75
CA ILE A 317 29.95 -5.96 -27.26
C ILE A 317 29.01 -5.69 -26.07
N GLN A 318 28.42 -4.54 -26.09
CA GLN A 318 27.56 -4.04 -25.02
C GLN A 318 26.29 -4.89 -24.81
N ASP A 319 25.96 -5.21 -23.55
CA ASP A 319 24.65 -5.75 -23.19
C ASP A 319 23.58 -4.65 -23.25
N VAL A 320 22.43 -5.00 -23.81
CA VAL A 320 21.28 -4.10 -23.91
C VAL A 320 20.00 -4.77 -23.46
N VAL A 321 19.01 -3.96 -23.13
CA VAL A 321 17.67 -4.42 -22.78
C VAL A 321 16.62 -3.79 -23.68
N THR A 322 15.55 -4.54 -23.93
CA THR A 322 14.34 -4.04 -24.56
C THR A 322 13.13 -4.28 -23.66
N TYR A 323 12.05 -3.54 -23.90
CA TYR A 323 10.79 -3.83 -23.26
C TYR A 323 10.20 -5.14 -23.81
N GLY A 324 9.53 -5.88 -22.93
CA GLY A 324 8.82 -7.12 -23.23
C GLY A 324 7.33 -7.01 -22.89
N GLU A 325 6.65 -8.14 -22.91
CA GLU A 325 5.26 -8.21 -22.47
C GLU A 325 5.11 -7.78 -21.00
N ASN A 326 3.94 -7.22 -20.68
CA ASN A 326 3.66 -6.82 -19.32
C ASN A 326 3.64 -8.01 -18.36
N VAL A 327 4.35 -7.88 -17.27
CA VAL A 327 4.40 -8.86 -16.18
C VAL A 327 3.76 -8.29 -14.92
N SER A 328 3.24 -9.18 -14.08
CA SER A 328 2.68 -8.79 -12.78
C SER A 328 3.74 -8.10 -11.91
N ASP A 329 3.36 -6.96 -11.34
CA ASP A 329 4.18 -6.21 -10.37
C ASP A 329 3.30 -5.81 -9.19
N PRO A 330 2.88 -6.80 -8.36
CA PRO A 330 1.95 -6.57 -7.27
C PRO A 330 2.60 -5.70 -6.20
N VAL A 331 1.85 -4.69 -5.75
CA VAL A 331 2.25 -3.88 -4.59
C VAL A 331 1.30 -4.21 -3.46
N SER A 332 1.85 -4.78 -2.38
CA SER A 332 1.10 -5.11 -1.18
C SER A 332 1.44 -4.14 -0.05
N ALA A 333 0.43 -3.84 0.76
CA ALA A 333 0.57 -3.02 1.95
C ALA A 333 -0.29 -3.58 3.09
N TYR A 334 0.05 -3.25 4.32
CA TYR A 334 -0.54 -3.86 5.50
C TYR A 334 -0.81 -2.83 6.58
N LEU A 335 -1.90 -3.03 7.32
CA LEU A 335 -2.16 -2.38 8.59
C LEU A 335 -2.79 -3.37 9.56
N ARG A 336 -2.84 -3.01 10.83
CA ARG A 336 -3.51 -3.77 11.88
C ARG A 336 -4.62 -2.95 12.47
N LEU A 337 -5.64 -3.63 12.98
CA LEU A 337 -6.71 -3.02 13.72
C LEU A 337 -6.82 -3.70 15.08
N GLU A 338 -7.18 -2.90 16.06
CA GLU A 338 -7.57 -3.36 17.39
C GLU A 338 -8.90 -2.71 17.77
N MET A 339 -9.69 -3.41 18.55
CA MET A 339 -10.96 -2.88 19.00
C MET A 339 -10.75 -2.06 20.28
N GLU A 340 -11.53 -1.00 20.44
CA GLU A 340 -11.62 -0.27 21.70
C GLU A 340 -11.94 -1.24 22.83
N ALA A 341 -11.20 -1.15 23.93
CA ALA A 341 -11.37 -2.03 25.06
C ALA A 341 -12.79 -1.91 25.66
N LEU A 342 -13.38 -3.05 26.03
CA LEU A 342 -14.67 -3.08 26.74
C LEU A 342 -14.48 -2.55 28.18
N GLY A 343 -15.51 -1.92 28.72
CA GLY A 343 -15.52 -1.41 30.10
C GLY A 343 -16.37 -2.24 31.02
N THR A 344 -16.38 -1.88 32.30
CA THR A 344 -17.17 -2.52 33.36
C THR A 344 -18.04 -1.49 34.07
N MET A 345 -19.30 -1.86 34.36
CA MET A 345 -20.18 -1.11 35.26
C MET A 345 -20.13 -1.74 36.62
N HIS A 346 -19.75 -0.98 37.62
CA HIS A 346 -19.86 -1.36 39.03
C HIS A 346 -21.11 -0.72 39.63
N LEU A 347 -22.16 -1.52 39.88
CA LEU A 347 -23.40 -1.06 40.50
C LEU A 347 -23.34 -1.31 41.99
N VAL A 348 -23.63 -0.27 42.78
CA VAL A 348 -23.66 -0.31 44.23
C VAL A 348 -25.07 0.01 44.72
N LYS A 349 -25.62 -0.90 45.49
CA LYS A 349 -26.94 -0.75 46.14
C LYS A 349 -26.78 -0.53 47.64
N THR A 350 -27.41 0.53 48.14
CA THR A 350 -27.58 0.81 49.55
C THR A 350 -29.07 0.90 49.90
N SER A 351 -29.42 0.76 51.17
CA SER A 351 -30.80 0.83 51.63
C SER A 351 -30.87 1.24 53.12
N GLU A 352 -31.91 1.98 53.52
CA GLU A 352 -32.14 2.38 54.92
C GLU A 352 -32.29 1.19 55.86
N ASP A 353 -32.88 0.09 55.40
CA ASP A 353 -33.12 -1.12 56.21
C ASP A 353 -32.02 -2.17 56.04
N GLY A 354 -30.94 -1.85 55.32
CA GLY A 354 -29.82 -2.74 55.07
C GLY A 354 -30.10 -3.87 54.07
N VAL A 355 -31.28 -3.92 53.46
CA VAL A 355 -31.61 -4.94 52.48
C VAL A 355 -31.09 -4.51 51.12
N VAL A 356 -29.98 -5.10 50.71
CA VAL A 356 -29.25 -4.75 49.48
C VAL A 356 -29.11 -5.93 48.51
N ALA A 357 -29.32 -7.16 48.99
CA ALA A 357 -29.20 -8.38 48.19
C ALA A 357 -30.50 -8.70 47.44
N GLY A 358 -30.38 -9.26 46.26
CA GLY A 358 -31.52 -9.74 45.46
C GLY A 358 -32.34 -8.61 44.80
N ILE A 359 -31.80 -7.40 44.69
CA ILE A 359 -32.47 -6.27 44.06
C ILE A 359 -32.16 -6.34 42.57
N SER A 360 -33.21 -6.32 41.75
CA SER A 360 -33.10 -6.42 40.28
C SER A 360 -32.96 -5.06 39.61
N PHE A 361 -32.11 -4.99 38.64
CA PHE A 361 -31.87 -3.83 37.79
C PHE A 361 -31.96 -4.20 36.32
N THR A 362 -32.55 -3.32 35.52
CA THR A 362 -32.49 -3.39 34.05
C THR A 362 -31.47 -2.38 33.55
N ILE A 363 -30.52 -2.85 32.79
CA ILE A 363 -29.48 -2.04 32.13
C ILE A 363 -29.78 -2.05 30.65
N SER A 364 -29.98 -0.87 30.05
CA SER A 364 -30.25 -0.71 28.63
C SER A 364 -29.33 0.35 28.00
N GLY A 365 -28.79 0.08 26.82
CA GLY A 365 -27.89 0.96 26.08
C GLY A 365 -27.15 0.19 25.00
N ASN A 366 -26.65 0.87 23.97
CA ASN A 366 -25.86 0.27 22.90
C ASN A 366 -26.47 -1.01 22.30
N GLY A 367 -27.79 -1.02 22.12
CA GLY A 367 -28.51 -2.15 21.52
C GLY A 367 -28.71 -3.36 22.44
N ILE A 368 -28.27 -3.30 23.69
CA ILE A 368 -28.50 -4.37 24.67
C ILE A 368 -29.54 -3.98 25.75
N THR A 369 -30.24 -4.99 26.22
CA THR A 369 -31.03 -4.90 27.47
C THR A 369 -30.70 -6.13 28.32
N LYS A 370 -30.20 -5.92 29.54
CA LYS A 370 -29.75 -6.95 30.44
C LYS A 370 -30.37 -6.75 31.82
N THR A 371 -30.93 -7.79 32.41
CA THR A 371 -31.38 -7.78 33.81
C THR A 371 -30.31 -8.41 34.69
N VAL A 372 -29.96 -7.73 35.77
CA VAL A 372 -28.97 -8.17 36.76
C VAL A 372 -29.53 -8.04 38.18
N THR A 373 -28.95 -8.78 39.11
CA THR A 373 -29.44 -8.82 40.48
C THR A 373 -28.26 -8.66 41.46
N THR A 374 -28.37 -7.79 42.45
CA THR A 374 -27.30 -7.54 43.42
C THR A 374 -26.96 -8.75 44.27
N GLY A 375 -25.67 -8.89 44.58
CA GLY A 375 -25.14 -9.86 45.50
C GLY A 375 -25.46 -9.55 46.96
N ARG A 376 -24.95 -10.37 47.89
CA ARG A 376 -25.16 -10.22 49.32
C ARG A 376 -24.62 -8.90 49.89
N ASP A 377 -23.59 -8.38 49.29
CA ASP A 377 -22.94 -7.11 49.63
C ASP A 377 -23.60 -5.89 48.97
N GLY A 378 -24.65 -6.11 48.17
CA GLY A 378 -25.34 -5.05 47.45
C GLY A 378 -24.61 -4.60 46.18
N THR A 379 -23.59 -5.31 45.76
CA THR A 379 -22.83 -4.95 44.55
C THR A 379 -23.04 -5.92 43.41
N ILE A 380 -22.74 -5.46 42.20
CA ILE A 380 -22.62 -6.30 41.02
C ILE A 380 -21.72 -5.62 39.97
N ASP A 381 -20.80 -6.38 39.39
CA ASP A 381 -20.00 -5.98 38.27
C ASP A 381 -20.60 -6.52 36.96
N VAL A 382 -20.85 -5.63 36.02
CA VAL A 382 -21.30 -5.97 34.69
C VAL A 382 -20.16 -5.63 33.75
N SER A 383 -19.37 -6.66 33.37
CA SER A 383 -18.23 -6.56 32.50
C SER A 383 -18.63 -6.67 31.02
N GLU A 384 -17.66 -6.45 30.15
CA GLU A 384 -17.79 -6.58 28.67
C GLU A 384 -18.85 -5.64 28.07
N LEU A 385 -18.95 -4.44 28.62
CA LEU A 385 -19.80 -3.38 28.07
C LEU A 385 -19.02 -2.53 27.05
N MET A 386 -19.63 -2.30 25.91
CA MET A 386 -19.12 -1.33 24.94
C MET A 386 -19.09 0.08 25.53
N ALA A 387 -18.15 0.90 25.14
CA ALA A 387 -18.12 2.31 25.52
C ALA A 387 -19.42 3.01 25.07
N GLY A 388 -19.94 3.89 25.91
CA GLY A 388 -21.19 4.61 25.64
C GLY A 388 -22.05 4.80 26.88
N THR A 389 -23.25 5.38 26.70
CA THR A 389 -24.16 5.68 27.82
C THR A 389 -25.22 4.61 27.96
N TYR A 390 -25.37 4.14 29.19
CA TYR A 390 -26.38 3.16 29.61
C TYR A 390 -27.36 3.75 30.57
N THR A 391 -28.62 3.36 30.46
CA THR A 391 -29.66 3.66 31.45
C THR A 391 -29.83 2.48 32.38
N VAL A 392 -29.75 2.72 33.66
CA VAL A 392 -29.92 1.72 34.72
C VAL A 392 -31.22 2.04 35.46
N THR A 393 -32.12 1.08 35.52
CA THR A 393 -33.43 1.19 36.18
C THR A 393 -33.56 0.11 37.23
N GLU A 394 -33.83 0.51 38.48
CA GLU A 394 -34.18 -0.43 39.54
C GLU A 394 -35.63 -0.93 39.37
N ALA A 395 -35.86 -2.19 39.61
CA ALA A 395 -37.22 -2.75 39.65
C ALA A 395 -37.98 -2.18 40.86
N ASP A 396 -39.23 -1.82 40.65
CA ASP A 396 -40.07 -1.29 41.72
C ASP A 396 -40.24 -2.32 42.81
N ILE A 397 -40.04 -1.87 44.08
CA ILE A 397 -40.22 -2.68 45.29
C ILE A 397 -41.24 -1.95 46.19
N GLU A 398 -42.33 -2.60 46.50
CA GLU A 398 -43.50 -2.00 47.13
C GLU A 398 -43.19 -1.17 48.37
N ARG A 399 -42.27 -1.62 49.22
CA ARG A 399 -41.92 -0.95 50.51
C ARG A 399 -41.00 0.27 50.35
N TYR A 400 -40.40 0.48 49.18
CA TYR A 400 -39.51 1.62 48.95
C TYR A 400 -40.13 2.70 48.05
N THR A 401 -39.67 3.92 48.23
CA THR A 401 -39.95 5.00 47.30
C THR A 401 -39.30 4.66 45.93
N PRO A 402 -40.06 4.68 44.82
CA PRO A 402 -39.50 4.35 43.51
C PRO A 402 -38.29 5.23 43.18
N GLN A 403 -37.24 4.59 42.65
CA GLN A 403 -36.03 5.28 42.22
C GLN A 403 -36.15 5.71 40.76
N THR A 404 -35.62 6.88 40.46
CA THR A 404 -35.49 7.31 39.05
C THR A 404 -34.34 6.56 38.38
N SER A 405 -34.51 6.22 37.11
CA SER A 405 -33.45 5.65 36.32
C SER A 405 -32.24 6.59 36.26
N GLN A 406 -31.06 6.03 36.31
CA GLN A 406 -29.78 6.77 36.21
C GLN A 406 -29.07 6.44 34.93
N GLN A 407 -28.32 7.41 34.40
CA GLN A 407 -27.41 7.20 33.27
C GLN A 407 -25.98 7.06 33.75
N VAL A 408 -25.26 6.11 33.18
CA VAL A 408 -23.85 5.88 33.43
C VAL A 408 -23.11 5.76 32.10
N THR A 409 -22.00 6.47 31.96
CA THR A 409 -21.12 6.38 30.79
C THR A 409 -20.03 5.37 31.05
N ILE A 410 -19.98 4.34 30.21
CA ILE A 410 -18.91 3.33 30.21
C ILE A 410 -17.77 3.82 29.32
N VAL A 411 -16.57 3.74 29.85
CA VAL A 411 -15.32 4.06 29.13
C VAL A 411 -14.52 2.77 28.96
N GLY A 412 -14.02 2.53 27.76
CA GLY A 412 -13.23 1.34 27.45
C GLY A 412 -12.03 1.17 28.39
N GLY A 413 -11.81 -0.04 28.86
CA GLY A 413 -10.74 -0.39 29.79
C GLY A 413 -10.92 0.14 31.22
N GLN A 414 -12.05 0.79 31.55
CA GLN A 414 -12.31 1.38 32.87
C GLN A 414 -13.54 0.78 33.53
N THR A 415 -13.62 0.97 34.87
CA THR A 415 -14.82 0.67 35.66
C THR A 415 -15.56 1.96 35.99
N SER A 416 -16.81 2.05 35.53
CA SER A 416 -17.72 3.18 35.86
C SER A 416 -18.68 2.75 36.97
N THR A 417 -18.85 3.59 38.00
CA THR A 417 -19.70 3.26 39.13
C THR A 417 -21.04 3.99 39.07
N VAL A 418 -22.14 3.28 39.41
CA VAL A 418 -23.48 3.83 39.60
C VAL A 418 -24.03 3.35 40.91
N THR A 419 -24.67 4.25 41.71
CA THR A 419 -25.16 3.96 43.05
C THR A 419 -26.65 4.24 43.18
N PHE A 420 -27.39 3.30 43.73
CA PHE A 420 -28.81 3.43 44.08
C PHE A 420 -29.00 3.28 45.57
N ASN A 421 -29.82 4.16 46.17
CA ASN A 421 -30.13 4.11 47.62
C ASN A 421 -31.64 3.99 47.82
N ASN A 422 -32.11 2.91 48.45
CA ASN A 422 -33.51 2.72 48.80
C ASN A 422 -33.90 3.39 50.10
N VAL A 423 -34.99 4.16 50.03
CA VAL A 423 -35.60 4.85 51.12
C VAL A 423 -36.98 4.23 51.39
N LEU A 424 -37.27 3.88 52.64
CA LEU A 424 -38.55 3.29 53.03
C LEU A 424 -39.70 4.27 52.79
N LYS A 425 -40.80 3.75 52.25
CA LYS A 425 -42.06 4.50 52.23
C LYS A 425 -42.54 4.67 53.69
N ARG A 426 -42.85 5.89 54.05
CA ARG A 426 -43.40 6.21 55.32
C ARG A 426 -44.82 6.62 55.15
N GLY A 427 -45.73 6.03 55.99
CA GLY A 427 -47.12 6.40 56.09
C GLY A 427 -47.38 7.11 57.42
N ALA A 428 -48.47 7.82 57.51
CA ALA A 428 -48.99 8.32 58.74
C ALA A 428 -50.08 7.37 59.23
N LEU A 429 -50.07 7.10 60.56
CA LEU A 429 -51.18 6.43 61.27
C LEU A 429 -52.00 7.48 61.93
N GLU A 430 -53.22 7.64 61.48
CA GLU A 430 -54.21 8.43 62.21
C GLU A 430 -55.04 7.49 63.08
N VAL A 431 -55.03 7.73 64.35
CA VAL A 431 -55.81 6.95 65.30
C VAL A 431 -56.91 7.88 65.86
N THR A 432 -58.15 7.53 65.59
CA THR A 432 -59.30 8.25 66.13
C THR A 432 -59.89 7.40 67.28
N LYS A 433 -59.82 7.91 68.46
CA LYS A 433 -60.46 7.30 69.67
C LYS A 433 -61.88 7.84 69.76
N THR A 434 -62.83 6.94 69.85
CA THR A 434 -64.25 7.28 70.20
C THR A 434 -64.63 6.56 71.50
N SER A 435 -65.55 7.15 72.25
CA SER A 435 -66.11 6.59 73.49
C SER A 435 -67.56 6.92 73.57
N GLU A 436 -68.42 6.01 74.16
CA GLU A 436 -69.85 6.25 74.37
C GLU A 436 -70.12 7.38 75.30
N ASP A 437 -69.25 7.59 76.30
CA ASP A 437 -69.35 8.65 77.29
C ASP A 437 -68.64 9.95 76.94
N GLY A 438 -68.03 10.02 75.69
CA GLY A 438 -67.29 11.19 75.21
C GLY A 438 -65.90 11.35 75.79
N PHE A 439 -65.40 10.45 76.61
CA PHE A 439 -64.03 10.53 77.18
C PHE A 439 -63.00 10.00 76.22
N VAL A 440 -62.32 10.92 75.56
CA VAL A 440 -61.31 10.60 74.53
C VAL A 440 -59.94 11.20 74.85
N GLU A 441 -59.80 12.07 75.79
CA GLU A 441 -58.58 12.77 76.20
C GLU A 441 -57.75 11.89 77.15
N GLY A 442 -56.45 11.80 76.89
CA GLY A 442 -55.49 11.09 77.75
C GLY A 442 -55.53 9.55 77.69
N VAL A 443 -56.06 8.95 76.61
CA VAL A 443 -56.17 7.49 76.39
C VAL A 443 -55.10 6.99 75.43
#